data_7a33a2e29a133c2d1573ebc4784e5667
#
_entry.id   7a33a2e29a133c2d1573ebc4784e5667
#
_cell.length_a   1.000
_cell.length_b   1.000
_cell.length_c   1.000
_cell.angle_alpha   90.00
_cell.angle_beta   90.00
_cell.angle_gamma   90.00
#
_symmetry.space_group_name_H-M   'P 1'
#
loop_
_entity.id
_entity.type
_entity.pdbx_description
1 polymer ?
#
loop_
_entity_poly.entity_id
_entity_poly.type
_entity_poly.pdbx_seq_one_letter_code
_entity_poly.pdbx_strand_id
1 'polypeptide(L)'
;VGSEMCIRDRKNIVSTIQKAQNQIIRDTTSKFMLIEGIAGSGKTSALLQRVAFLLYRNRKWLDEEQVLLFSPNHLFSDYISMVLPSLGESEVPTRTFHHFIQRALPNFQITKETQLEETFLSGADDRIEKIKSSLKLVKLIQRYVQKISAIGPLFRDLKIQGQTYITKEQIRRWYQETNQELPLYQRSQLLQTKLLKKIGGLEKDEAKKDWVKEATEEQLQQHFAKDPYQEYTEENERRLRKQIRQQIVKKKFRSLTRGVKQYQFINQTKQYLHFLQAVPKTLLDDQAIRDEDWQQHPVSYTHLTLPT
;
A
#
# COMPACT_ATOMS: atom_id res chain seq x y z
N VAL A 1 56.59 -11.16 23.70
CA VAL A 1 56.53 -10.51 22.35
C VAL A 1 55.30 -10.90 21.57
N GLY A 2 54.76 -12.13 21.71
CA GLY A 2 53.58 -12.59 20.96
C GLY A 2 52.23 -12.01 21.40
N SER A 3 52.05 -11.62 22.69
CA SER A 3 50.74 -11.15 23.18
C SER A 3 50.46 -9.69 22.84
N GLU A 4 51.46 -8.84 22.78
CA GLU A 4 51.29 -7.41 22.43
C GLU A 4 50.98 -7.18 20.97
N MET A 5 51.53 -7.99 20.06
CA MET A 5 51.25 -7.96 18.63
C MET A 5 49.79 -8.33 18.37
N CYS A 6 49.25 -9.36 19.05
CA CYS A 6 47.86 -9.79 18.92
C CYS A 6 46.84 -8.73 19.45
N ILE A 7 47.20 -7.98 20.49
CA ILE A 7 46.36 -6.92 21.05
C ILE A 7 46.35 -5.67 20.14
N ARG A 8 47.50 -5.33 19.54
CA ARG A 8 47.64 -4.20 18.61
C ARG A 8 46.89 -4.50 17.31
N ASP A 9 46.98 -5.71 16.78
CA ASP A 9 46.23 -6.13 15.58
C ASP A 9 44.72 -6.15 15.80
N ARG A 10 44.25 -6.61 16.96
CA ARG A 10 42.83 -6.56 17.34
C ARG A 10 42.32 -5.10 17.45
N LYS A 11 43.07 -4.21 18.08
CA LYS A 11 42.70 -2.79 18.17
C LYS A 11 42.66 -2.12 16.80
N ASN A 12 43.60 -2.43 15.92
CA ASN A 12 43.62 -1.92 14.56
C ASN A 12 42.42 -2.41 13.74
N ILE A 13 42.09 -3.70 13.83
CA ILE A 13 40.91 -4.29 13.15
C ILE A 13 39.64 -3.63 13.65
N VAL A 14 39.42 -3.53 14.96
CA VAL A 14 38.25 -2.91 15.56
C VAL A 14 38.12 -1.43 15.15
N SER A 15 39.22 -0.68 15.18
CA SER A 15 39.22 0.73 14.77
C SER A 15 38.90 0.91 13.28
N THR A 16 39.38 -0.02 12.43
CA THR A 16 39.11 0.00 10.98
C THR A 16 37.65 -0.32 10.68
N ILE A 17 37.08 -1.33 11.36
CA ILE A 17 35.64 -1.69 11.25
C ILE A 17 34.78 -0.50 11.71
N GLN A 18 35.08 0.11 12.84
CA GLN A 18 34.37 1.28 13.35
C GLN A 18 34.45 2.48 12.39
N LYS A 19 35.60 2.71 11.76
CA LYS A 19 35.77 3.77 10.76
C LYS A 19 34.89 3.53 9.53
N ALA A 20 34.85 2.31 9.01
CA ALA A 20 33.99 1.94 7.88
C ALA A 20 32.50 2.07 8.24
N GLN A 21 32.09 1.58 9.42
CA GLN A 21 30.74 1.74 9.91
C GLN A 21 30.34 3.22 10.06
N ASN A 22 31.22 4.07 10.61
CA ASN A 22 30.97 5.51 10.73
C ASN A 22 30.79 6.21 9.38
N GLN A 23 31.53 5.79 8.34
CA GLN A 23 31.31 6.30 6.99
C GLN A 23 29.93 5.95 6.45
N ILE A 24 29.50 4.70 6.64
CA ILE A 24 28.16 4.24 6.26
C ILE A 24 27.07 5.04 7.03
N ILE A 25 27.20 5.17 8.32
CA ILE A 25 26.22 5.83 9.20
C ILE A 25 26.05 7.31 8.81
N ARG A 26 27.13 8.01 8.51
CA ARG A 26 27.15 9.46 8.32
C ARG A 26 27.07 9.93 6.86
N ASP A 27 27.06 9.01 5.90
CA ASP A 27 26.90 9.41 4.51
C ASP A 27 25.50 9.98 4.26
N THR A 28 25.44 11.18 3.75
CA THR A 28 24.20 11.93 3.45
C THR A 28 24.07 12.26 1.96
N THR A 29 25.01 11.83 1.15
CA THR A 29 25.10 12.19 -0.27
C THR A 29 24.65 11.07 -1.19
N SER A 30 24.86 9.82 -0.80
CA SER A 30 24.52 8.63 -1.60
C SER A 30 23.01 8.44 -1.69
N LYS A 31 22.48 8.44 -2.92
CA LYS A 31 21.09 8.07 -3.19
C LYS A 31 20.83 6.59 -3.03
N PHE A 32 21.82 5.75 -3.31
CA PHE A 32 21.81 4.29 -3.15
C PHE A 32 23.04 3.86 -2.40
N MET A 33 22.89 2.93 -1.48
CA MET A 33 23.99 2.36 -0.73
C MET A 33 23.82 0.85 -0.63
N LEU A 34 24.84 0.11 -1.06
CA LEU A 34 24.94 -1.33 -0.86
C LEU A 34 25.96 -1.59 0.25
N ILE A 35 25.56 -2.30 1.29
CA ILE A 35 26.42 -2.64 2.43
C ILE A 35 26.70 -4.15 2.38
N GLU A 36 27.93 -4.51 2.05
CA GLU A 36 28.41 -5.87 1.99
C GLU A 36 29.37 -6.16 3.16
N GLY A 37 29.50 -7.43 3.51
CA GLY A 37 30.41 -7.88 4.55
C GLY A 37 30.06 -9.28 5.05
N ILE A 38 30.99 -9.90 5.75
CA ILE A 38 30.83 -11.23 6.35
C ILE A 38 29.75 -11.24 7.45
N ALA A 39 29.27 -12.39 7.82
CA ALA A 39 28.36 -12.55 8.95
C ALA A 39 28.99 -11.98 10.22
N GLY A 40 28.22 -11.29 11.05
CA GLY A 40 28.72 -10.66 12.30
C GLY A 40 29.51 -9.36 12.14
N SER A 41 29.72 -8.84 10.91
CA SER A 41 30.46 -7.56 10.70
C SER A 41 29.69 -6.31 11.12
N GLY A 42 28.48 -6.45 11.68
CA GLY A 42 27.66 -5.33 12.16
C GLY A 42 26.90 -4.57 11.07
N LYS A 43 26.69 -5.15 9.88
CA LYS A 43 25.92 -4.52 8.77
C LYS A 43 24.57 -3.98 9.21
N THR A 44 23.78 -4.81 9.87
CA THR A 44 22.45 -4.45 10.35
C THR A 44 22.52 -3.34 11.40
N SER A 45 23.47 -3.41 12.33
CA SER A 45 23.69 -2.39 13.35
C SER A 45 24.06 -1.05 12.71
N ALA A 46 24.97 -1.03 11.74
CA ALA A 46 25.34 0.16 10.99
C ALA A 46 24.16 0.76 10.21
N LEU A 47 23.31 -0.10 9.61
CA LEU A 47 22.10 0.34 8.92
C LEU A 47 21.09 1.00 9.87
N LEU A 48 20.81 0.40 11.02
CA LEU A 48 19.87 0.93 12.00
C LEU A 48 20.39 2.25 12.63
N GLN A 49 21.69 2.31 12.94
CA GLN A 49 22.33 3.56 13.39
C GLN A 49 22.30 4.65 12.31
N ARG A 50 22.40 4.27 11.01
CA ARG A 50 22.23 5.22 9.91
C ARG A 50 20.81 5.76 9.86
N VAL A 51 19.79 4.92 10.01
CA VAL A 51 18.38 5.36 10.06
C VAL A 51 18.19 6.36 11.20
N ALA A 52 18.64 6.02 12.42
CA ALA A 52 18.57 6.91 13.56
C ALA A 52 19.32 8.23 13.31
N PHE A 53 20.53 8.18 12.76
CA PHE A 53 21.30 9.38 12.41
C PHE A 53 20.58 10.28 11.40
N LEU A 54 19.95 9.70 10.37
CA LEU A 54 19.23 10.46 9.33
C LEU A 54 17.97 11.11 9.89
N LEU A 55 17.19 10.41 10.72
CA LEU A 55 16.02 10.94 11.42
C LEU A 55 16.43 12.10 12.35
N TYR A 56 17.42 11.88 13.20
CA TYR A 56 17.91 12.92 14.11
C TYR A 56 18.40 14.18 13.36
N ARG A 57 19.22 13.98 12.33
CA ARG A 57 19.80 15.09 11.54
C ARG A 57 18.74 15.88 10.78
N ASN A 58 17.75 15.21 10.25
CA ASN A 58 16.75 15.78 9.37
C ASN A 58 15.38 15.99 10.03
N ARG A 59 15.29 15.94 11.35
CA ARG A 59 14.05 15.99 12.15
C ARG A 59 13.13 17.20 11.88
N LYS A 60 13.60 18.19 11.10
CA LYS A 60 12.76 19.34 10.68
C LYS A 60 11.82 19.01 9.53
N TRP A 61 12.11 17.97 8.75
CA TRP A 61 11.36 17.62 7.54
C TRP A 61 11.25 16.11 7.31
N LEU A 62 11.99 15.29 8.03
CA LEU A 62 11.95 13.82 7.96
C LEU A 62 11.45 13.29 9.30
N ASP A 63 10.35 12.57 9.26
CA ASP A 63 9.79 11.83 10.39
C ASP A 63 9.80 10.31 10.13
N GLU A 64 9.44 9.54 11.15
CA GLU A 64 9.46 8.08 11.11
C GLU A 64 8.47 7.50 10.10
N GLU A 65 7.34 8.18 9.85
CA GLU A 65 6.32 7.73 8.88
C GLU A 65 6.82 7.81 7.43
N GLN A 66 7.84 8.62 7.17
CA GLN A 66 8.47 8.78 5.85
C GLN A 66 9.59 7.78 5.60
N VAL A 67 9.94 6.95 6.60
CA VAL A 67 10.94 5.89 6.50
C VAL A 67 10.25 4.53 6.48
N LEU A 68 10.66 3.67 5.58
CA LEU A 68 10.16 2.29 5.49
C LEU A 68 11.32 1.31 5.53
N LEU A 69 11.29 0.38 6.48
CA LEU A 69 12.25 -0.71 6.58
C LEU A 69 11.63 -2.01 6.08
N PHE A 70 12.32 -2.67 5.16
CA PHE A 70 11.97 -4.01 4.75
C PHE A 70 12.81 -5.03 5.52
N SER A 71 12.13 -5.99 6.13
CA SER A 71 12.74 -7.12 6.83
C SER A 71 12.50 -8.43 6.09
N PRO A 72 13.40 -9.41 6.19
CA PRO A 72 13.23 -10.70 5.53
C PRO A 72 12.06 -11.52 6.13
N ASN A 73 11.78 -11.36 7.41
CA ASN A 73 10.71 -12.06 8.11
C ASN A 73 10.20 -11.27 9.32
N HIS A 74 9.13 -11.74 9.97
CA HIS A 74 8.51 -11.07 11.11
C HIS A 74 9.41 -11.03 12.35
N LEU A 75 10.17 -12.09 12.63
CA LEU A 75 11.10 -12.13 13.77
C LEU A 75 12.16 -11.04 13.67
N PHE A 76 12.62 -10.77 12.45
CA PHE A 76 13.59 -9.72 12.21
C PHE A 76 12.93 -8.31 12.32
N SER A 77 11.64 -8.18 11.96
CA SER A 77 10.88 -6.95 12.21
C SER A 77 10.78 -6.65 13.70
N ASP A 78 10.47 -7.66 14.50
CA ASP A 78 10.36 -7.52 15.96
C ASP A 78 11.70 -7.11 16.60
N TYR A 79 12.80 -7.71 16.12
CA TYR A 79 14.15 -7.31 16.53
C TYR A 79 14.43 -5.82 16.23
N ILE A 80 14.12 -5.35 15.03
CA ILE A 80 14.32 -3.95 14.63
C ILE A 80 13.49 -3.01 15.51
N SER A 81 12.24 -3.36 15.79
CA SER A 81 11.32 -2.55 16.62
C SER A 81 11.82 -2.39 18.06
N MET A 82 12.64 -3.33 18.57
CA MET A 82 13.28 -3.23 19.88
C MET A 82 14.56 -2.40 19.86
N VAL A 83 15.30 -2.45 18.76
CA VAL A 83 16.63 -1.79 18.67
C VAL A 83 16.52 -0.30 18.41
N LEU A 84 15.62 0.15 17.52
CA LEU A 84 15.50 1.57 17.15
C LEU A 84 15.18 2.47 18.36
N PRO A 85 14.24 2.13 19.26
CA PRO A 85 14.00 2.91 20.46
C PRO A 85 15.23 3.00 21.39
N SER A 86 16.07 1.95 21.44
CA SER A 86 17.32 1.99 22.22
C SER A 86 18.35 2.97 21.66
N LEU A 87 18.20 3.39 20.41
CA LEU A 87 19.02 4.41 19.75
C LEU A 87 18.44 5.82 19.89
N GLY A 88 17.33 5.98 20.64
CA GLY A 88 16.70 7.26 20.93
C GLY A 88 15.70 7.75 19.89
N GLU A 89 15.32 6.89 18.95
CA GLU A 89 14.35 7.21 17.89
C GLU A 89 13.00 6.53 18.17
N SER A 90 11.94 7.10 17.60
CA SER A 90 10.61 6.49 17.64
C SER A 90 10.53 5.23 16.79
N GLU A 91 9.42 4.51 16.87
CA GLU A 91 9.19 3.29 16.10
C GLU A 91 9.06 3.60 14.61
N VAL A 92 9.99 3.08 13.81
CA VAL A 92 9.97 3.18 12.34
C VAL A 92 9.16 2.04 11.74
N PRO A 93 8.25 2.30 10.79
CA PRO A 93 7.48 1.25 10.12
C PRO A 93 8.37 0.18 9.50
N THR A 94 8.37 -1.01 10.09
CA THR A 94 9.11 -2.18 9.61
C THR A 94 8.13 -3.21 9.07
N ARG A 95 8.37 -3.73 7.87
CA ARG A 95 7.46 -4.65 7.19
C ARG A 95 8.22 -5.68 6.38
N THR A 96 7.65 -6.88 6.26
CA THR A 96 8.06 -7.82 5.20
C THR A 96 7.55 -7.31 3.85
N PHE A 97 8.25 -7.66 2.77
CA PHE A 97 7.82 -7.29 1.40
C PHE A 97 6.42 -7.85 1.09
N HIS A 98 6.13 -9.08 1.50
CA HIS A 98 4.81 -9.71 1.36
C HIS A 98 3.71 -8.83 2.01
N HIS A 99 3.90 -8.43 3.26
CA HIS A 99 2.92 -7.58 3.97
C HIS A 99 2.76 -6.20 3.32
N PHE A 100 3.85 -5.61 2.83
CA PHE A 100 3.80 -4.35 2.09
C PHE A 100 2.94 -4.48 0.82
N ILE A 101 3.17 -5.49 0.00
CA ILE A 101 2.41 -5.75 -1.23
C ILE A 101 0.94 -6.05 -0.92
N GLN A 102 0.65 -6.89 0.08
CA GLN A 102 -0.71 -7.20 0.50
C GLN A 102 -1.51 -5.93 0.89
N ARG A 103 -0.83 -4.99 1.53
CA ARG A 103 -1.44 -3.71 1.90
C ARG A 103 -1.60 -2.76 0.70
N ALA A 104 -0.65 -2.77 -0.22
CA ALA A 104 -0.69 -1.97 -1.44
C ALA A 104 -1.76 -2.49 -2.42
N LEU A 105 -2.01 -3.80 -2.43
CA LEU A 105 -2.92 -4.49 -3.32
C LEU A 105 -4.00 -5.28 -2.54
N PRO A 106 -4.89 -4.61 -1.78
CA PRO A 106 -5.82 -5.29 -0.87
C PRO A 106 -6.88 -6.15 -1.58
N ASN A 107 -7.06 -5.96 -2.88
CA ASN A 107 -8.04 -6.69 -3.69
C ASN A 107 -7.42 -7.91 -4.40
N PHE A 108 -6.13 -8.16 -4.19
CA PHE A 108 -5.42 -9.28 -4.79
C PHE A 108 -5.02 -10.28 -3.71
N GLN A 109 -5.18 -11.55 -4.03
CA GLN A 109 -4.64 -12.61 -3.21
C GLN A 109 -3.16 -12.79 -3.54
N ILE A 110 -2.30 -12.60 -2.56
CA ILE A 110 -0.85 -12.68 -2.73
C ILE A 110 -0.39 -14.07 -2.32
N THR A 111 0.28 -14.75 -3.24
CA THR A 111 0.85 -16.09 -3.00
C THR A 111 1.93 -16.02 -1.92
N LYS A 112 1.90 -16.93 -0.96
CA LYS A 112 2.93 -17.04 0.08
C LYS A 112 4.22 -17.61 -0.52
N GLU A 113 5.37 -17.26 0.04
CA GLU A 113 6.68 -17.77 -0.40
C GLU A 113 6.76 -19.30 -0.48
N THR A 114 6.18 -19.98 0.50
CA THR A 114 6.10 -21.46 0.52
C THR A 114 5.35 -22.06 -0.67
N GLN A 115 4.31 -21.38 -1.16
CA GLN A 115 3.56 -21.81 -2.34
C GLN A 115 4.31 -21.53 -3.64
N LEU A 116 5.18 -20.51 -3.65
CA LEU A 116 6.05 -20.21 -4.78
C LEU A 116 7.09 -21.31 -4.94
N GLU A 117 7.73 -21.75 -3.86
CA GLU A 117 8.69 -22.87 -3.88
C GLU A 117 8.05 -24.15 -4.42
N GLU A 118 6.81 -24.47 -4.01
CA GLU A 118 6.04 -25.59 -4.54
C GLU A 118 5.75 -25.43 -6.05
N THR A 119 5.45 -24.23 -6.51
CA THR A 119 5.20 -23.94 -7.93
C THR A 119 6.48 -24.06 -8.76
N PHE A 120 7.63 -23.63 -8.24
CA PHE A 120 8.94 -23.86 -8.86
C PHE A 120 9.29 -25.34 -8.99
N LEU A 121 9.00 -26.11 -7.96
CA LEU A 121 9.25 -27.55 -7.95
C LEU A 121 8.30 -28.32 -8.89
N SER A 122 7.11 -27.77 -9.18
CA SER A 122 6.11 -28.41 -10.06
C SER A 122 6.34 -28.19 -11.55
N GLY A 123 7.44 -27.50 -11.95
CA GLY A 123 7.80 -27.31 -13.35
C GLY A 123 6.92 -26.29 -14.10
N ALA A 124 6.36 -25.31 -13.38
CA ALA A 124 5.70 -24.18 -14.01
C ALA A 124 6.61 -23.51 -15.06
N ASP A 125 6.04 -23.00 -16.14
CA ASP A 125 6.80 -22.50 -17.30
C ASP A 125 7.74 -21.34 -16.91
N ASP A 126 8.99 -21.71 -16.59
CA ASP A 126 10.10 -20.82 -16.20
C ASP A 126 10.31 -19.65 -17.21
N ARG A 127 9.88 -19.83 -18.47
CA ARG A 127 9.99 -18.80 -19.52
C ARG A 127 9.07 -17.62 -19.24
N ILE A 128 7.83 -17.87 -18.83
CA ILE A 128 6.85 -16.83 -18.50
C ILE A 128 7.33 -16.02 -17.31
N GLU A 129 7.85 -16.71 -16.30
CA GLU A 129 8.35 -16.05 -15.10
C GLU A 129 9.58 -15.20 -15.38
N LYS A 130 10.53 -15.69 -16.18
CA LYS A 130 11.68 -14.90 -16.63
C LYS A 130 11.28 -13.64 -17.37
N ILE A 131 10.22 -13.69 -18.19
CA ILE A 131 9.71 -12.47 -18.84
C ILE A 131 9.05 -11.56 -17.79
N LYS A 132 8.18 -12.09 -16.92
CA LYS A 132 7.44 -11.31 -15.93
C LYS A 132 8.34 -10.64 -14.88
N SER A 133 9.49 -11.23 -14.58
CA SER A 133 10.52 -10.66 -13.68
C SER A 133 11.56 -9.79 -14.41
N SER A 134 11.49 -9.66 -15.73
CA SER A 134 12.50 -8.97 -16.53
C SER A 134 12.35 -7.44 -16.52
N LEU A 135 13.47 -6.73 -16.70
CA LEU A 135 13.46 -5.29 -16.94
C LEU A 135 12.74 -4.90 -18.25
N LYS A 136 12.57 -5.85 -19.20
CA LYS A 136 11.79 -5.61 -20.43
C LYS A 136 10.33 -5.36 -20.05
N LEU A 137 9.76 -6.16 -19.14
CA LEU A 137 8.38 -5.96 -18.69
C LEU A 137 8.21 -4.64 -17.95
N VAL A 138 9.18 -4.23 -17.12
CA VAL A 138 9.13 -2.93 -16.44
C VAL A 138 9.03 -1.77 -17.44
N LYS A 139 9.82 -1.82 -18.53
CA LYS A 139 9.75 -0.81 -19.60
C LYS A 139 8.38 -0.81 -20.31
N LEU A 140 7.80 -1.98 -20.54
CA LEU A 140 6.46 -2.09 -21.12
C LEU A 140 5.39 -1.54 -20.19
N ILE A 141 5.46 -1.83 -18.89
CA ILE A 141 4.56 -1.25 -17.88
C ILE A 141 4.68 0.27 -17.88
N GLN A 142 5.89 0.83 -17.88
CA GLN A 142 6.10 2.28 -17.91
C GLN A 142 5.45 2.94 -19.13
N ARG A 143 5.67 2.38 -20.33
CA ARG A 143 5.03 2.87 -21.56
C ARG A 143 3.50 2.75 -21.51
N TYR A 144 3.00 1.65 -20.98
CA TYR A 144 1.57 1.44 -20.80
C TYR A 144 0.97 2.45 -19.81
N VAL A 145 1.62 2.68 -18.68
CA VAL A 145 1.21 3.69 -17.68
C VAL A 145 1.18 5.10 -18.29
N GLN A 146 2.18 5.47 -19.09
CA GLN A 146 2.16 6.75 -19.81
C GLN A 146 0.95 6.87 -20.73
N LYS A 147 0.63 5.80 -21.50
CA LYS A 147 -0.54 5.76 -22.38
C LYS A 147 -1.85 5.89 -21.61
N ILE A 148 -2.06 5.13 -20.54
CA ILE A 148 -3.28 5.22 -19.73
C ILE A 148 -3.36 6.51 -18.90
N SER A 149 -2.24 7.15 -18.63
CA SER A 149 -2.26 8.46 -17.95
C SER A 149 -2.98 9.51 -18.80
N ALA A 150 -2.83 9.49 -20.12
CA ALA A 150 -3.50 10.42 -21.02
C ALA A 150 -5.00 10.15 -21.13
N ILE A 151 -5.40 8.89 -21.41
CA ILE A 151 -6.81 8.50 -21.66
C ILE A 151 -7.61 8.16 -20.41
N GLY A 152 -6.94 7.92 -19.29
CA GLY A 152 -7.49 7.45 -18.02
C GLY A 152 -7.52 5.93 -17.88
N PRO A 153 -7.45 5.42 -16.66
CA PRO A 153 -7.59 4.00 -16.37
C PRO A 153 -9.02 3.50 -16.61
N LEU A 154 -9.19 2.19 -16.51
CA LEU A 154 -10.51 1.55 -16.58
C LEU A 154 -11.26 1.78 -15.27
N PHE A 155 -12.23 2.67 -15.28
CA PHE A 155 -13.07 2.96 -14.13
C PHE A 155 -14.24 1.97 -14.02
N ARG A 156 -14.80 1.84 -12.83
CA ARG A 156 -16.04 1.11 -12.57
C ARG A 156 -17.04 1.98 -11.83
N ASP A 157 -18.32 1.61 -11.94
CA ASP A 157 -19.39 2.25 -11.19
C ASP A 157 -19.20 2.05 -9.70
N LEU A 158 -19.55 3.08 -8.93
CA LEU A 158 -19.60 3.02 -7.49
C LEU A 158 -21.04 2.73 -7.04
N LYS A 159 -21.24 1.52 -6.47
CA LYS A 159 -22.55 0.98 -6.14
C LYS A 159 -22.66 0.63 -4.65
N ILE A 160 -23.87 0.74 -4.11
CA ILE A 160 -24.24 0.20 -2.80
C ILE A 160 -25.48 -0.66 -3.04
N GLN A 161 -25.44 -1.94 -2.65
CA GLN A 161 -26.57 -2.88 -2.79
C GLN A 161 -27.19 -2.88 -4.20
N GLY A 162 -26.35 -2.85 -5.25
CA GLY A 162 -26.79 -2.84 -6.64
C GLY A 162 -27.16 -1.46 -7.21
N GLN A 163 -27.48 -0.48 -6.37
CA GLN A 163 -27.79 0.89 -6.80
C GLN A 163 -26.51 1.65 -7.15
N THR A 164 -26.45 2.23 -8.35
CA THR A 164 -25.32 3.07 -8.79
C THR A 164 -25.48 4.48 -8.24
N TYR A 165 -24.49 4.96 -7.50
CA TYR A 165 -24.40 6.31 -6.95
C TYR A 165 -23.52 7.25 -7.79
N ILE A 166 -22.45 6.70 -8.36
CA ILE A 166 -21.53 7.43 -9.26
C ILE A 166 -21.17 6.49 -10.41
N THR A 167 -21.40 6.91 -11.63
CA THR A 167 -21.11 6.08 -12.81
C THR A 167 -19.64 6.20 -13.22
N LYS A 168 -19.12 5.17 -13.90
CA LYS A 168 -17.77 5.16 -14.46
C LYS A 168 -17.56 6.28 -15.49
N GLU A 169 -18.62 6.69 -16.20
CA GLU A 169 -18.58 7.81 -17.14
C GLU A 169 -18.39 9.15 -16.43
N GLN A 170 -19.06 9.36 -15.29
CA GLN A 170 -18.84 10.53 -14.44
C GLN A 170 -17.42 10.56 -13.90
N ILE A 171 -16.91 9.41 -13.41
CA ILE A 171 -15.55 9.30 -12.89
C ILE A 171 -14.52 9.61 -13.99
N ARG A 172 -14.73 9.07 -15.21
CA ARG A 172 -13.86 9.35 -16.36
C ARG A 172 -13.87 10.83 -16.74
N ARG A 173 -15.03 11.47 -16.76
CA ARG A 173 -15.13 12.91 -17.02
C ARG A 173 -14.33 13.71 -15.99
N TRP A 174 -14.48 13.42 -14.71
CA TRP A 174 -13.73 14.09 -13.65
C TRP A 174 -12.24 13.83 -13.71
N TYR A 175 -11.82 12.66 -14.16
CA TYR A 175 -10.40 12.39 -14.41
C TYR A 175 -9.85 13.25 -15.54
N GLN A 176 -10.60 13.44 -16.62
CA GLN A 176 -10.21 14.27 -17.77
C GLN A 176 -10.10 15.77 -17.39
N GLU A 177 -10.85 16.22 -16.39
CA GLU A 177 -10.76 17.57 -15.86
C GLU A 177 -9.51 17.83 -15.01
N THR A 178 -8.77 16.79 -14.61
CA THR A 178 -7.50 16.96 -13.87
C THR A 178 -6.39 17.42 -14.79
N ASN A 179 -5.39 18.13 -14.25
CA ASN A 179 -4.23 18.54 -15.04
C ASN A 179 -3.53 17.32 -15.68
N GLN A 180 -3.42 17.33 -17.00
CA GLN A 180 -2.89 16.22 -17.80
C GLN A 180 -1.37 16.08 -17.68
N GLU A 181 -0.65 17.11 -17.25
CA GLU A 181 0.80 17.07 -17.01
C GLU A 181 1.18 16.29 -15.76
N LEU A 182 0.22 16.09 -14.83
CA LEU A 182 0.46 15.36 -13.61
C LEU A 182 0.57 13.85 -13.88
N PRO A 183 1.45 13.15 -13.15
CA PRO A 183 1.53 11.68 -13.19
C PRO A 183 0.20 11.02 -12.82
N LEU A 184 -0.05 9.82 -13.38
CA LEU A 184 -1.27 9.02 -13.13
C LEU A 184 -1.64 8.94 -11.65
N TYR A 185 -0.65 8.73 -10.78
CA TYR A 185 -0.86 8.64 -9.33
C TYR A 185 -1.44 9.93 -8.75
N GLN A 186 -0.85 11.08 -9.06
CA GLN A 186 -1.33 12.38 -8.54
C GLN A 186 -2.73 12.72 -9.07
N ARG A 187 -2.99 12.45 -10.36
CA ARG A 187 -4.33 12.61 -10.93
C ARG A 187 -5.35 11.71 -10.23
N SER A 188 -4.96 10.47 -9.91
CA SER A 188 -5.82 9.53 -9.17
C SER A 188 -6.09 9.99 -7.74
N GLN A 189 -5.13 10.63 -7.07
CA GLN A 189 -5.33 11.23 -5.74
C GLN A 189 -6.32 12.42 -5.79
N LEU A 190 -6.18 13.31 -6.77
CA LEU A 190 -7.11 14.41 -6.97
C LEU A 190 -8.53 13.91 -7.20
N LEU A 191 -8.66 12.87 -8.05
CA LEU A 191 -9.94 12.23 -8.31
C LEU A 191 -10.51 11.56 -7.05
N GLN A 192 -9.69 10.88 -6.26
CA GLN A 192 -10.09 10.29 -4.99
C GLN A 192 -10.67 11.34 -4.03
N THR A 193 -9.99 12.48 -3.89
CA THR A 193 -10.47 13.60 -3.06
C THR A 193 -11.82 14.14 -3.56
N LYS A 194 -11.97 14.29 -4.88
CA LYS A 194 -13.23 14.73 -5.51
C LYS A 194 -14.36 13.72 -5.27
N LEU A 195 -14.07 12.42 -5.37
CA LEU A 195 -15.03 11.35 -5.11
C LEU A 195 -15.47 11.33 -3.64
N LEU A 196 -14.55 11.45 -2.69
CA LEU A 196 -14.88 11.51 -1.26
C LEU A 196 -15.74 12.73 -0.92
N LYS A 197 -15.45 13.88 -1.51
CA LYS A 197 -16.30 15.08 -1.36
C LYS A 197 -17.71 14.84 -1.92
N LYS A 198 -17.83 14.19 -3.08
CA LYS A 198 -19.13 13.84 -3.67
C LYS A 198 -19.91 12.87 -2.79
N ILE A 199 -19.25 11.84 -2.24
CA ILE A 199 -19.88 10.91 -1.29
C ILE A 199 -20.42 11.66 -0.06
N GLY A 200 -19.64 12.59 0.52
CA GLY A 200 -20.12 13.42 1.62
C GLY A 200 -21.36 14.26 1.28
N GLY A 201 -21.51 14.70 0.02
CA GLY A 201 -22.74 15.30 -0.47
C GLY A 201 -23.91 14.31 -0.52
N LEU A 202 -23.68 13.12 -1.07
CA LEU A 202 -24.67 12.05 -1.13
C LEU A 202 -25.12 11.61 0.26
N GLU A 203 -24.21 11.55 1.24
CA GLU A 203 -24.54 11.27 2.65
C GLU A 203 -25.50 12.32 3.24
N LYS A 204 -25.27 13.62 2.94
CA LYS A 204 -26.15 14.70 3.39
C LYS A 204 -27.56 14.61 2.78
N ASP A 205 -27.63 14.22 1.50
CA ASP A 205 -28.91 14.07 0.82
C ASP A 205 -29.64 12.81 1.29
N GLU A 206 -28.94 11.72 1.54
CA GLU A 206 -29.50 10.49 2.11
C GLU A 206 -30.07 10.73 3.52
N ALA A 207 -29.37 11.54 4.34
CA ALA A 207 -29.81 11.88 5.70
C ALA A 207 -31.19 12.58 5.77
N LYS A 208 -31.68 13.12 4.66
CA LYS A 208 -32.99 13.80 4.58
C LYS A 208 -34.14 12.82 4.29
N LYS A 209 -33.84 11.59 3.85
CA LYS A 209 -34.83 10.60 3.46
C LYS A 209 -35.59 10.04 4.65
N ASP A 210 -36.86 9.66 4.42
CA ASP A 210 -37.77 9.24 5.47
C ASP A 210 -37.32 7.99 6.19
N TRP A 211 -36.79 6.99 5.47
CA TRP A 211 -36.26 5.78 6.09
C TRP A 211 -35.11 6.08 7.11
N VAL A 212 -34.31 7.15 6.88
CA VAL A 212 -33.26 7.55 7.83
C VAL A 212 -33.88 8.23 9.06
N LYS A 213 -34.96 8.98 8.87
CA LYS A 213 -35.69 9.59 9.99
C LYS A 213 -36.31 8.50 10.87
N GLU A 214 -37.01 7.55 10.25
CA GLU A 214 -37.63 6.42 10.93
C GLU A 214 -36.61 5.58 11.71
N ALA A 215 -35.49 5.17 11.04
CA ALA A 215 -34.42 4.44 11.70
C ALA A 215 -33.74 5.25 12.82
N THR A 216 -33.73 6.58 12.72
CA THR A 216 -33.20 7.46 13.78
C THR A 216 -34.08 7.46 14.98
N GLU A 217 -35.40 7.56 14.80
CA GLU A 217 -36.37 7.54 15.91
C GLU A 217 -36.38 6.15 16.61
N GLU A 218 -36.31 5.07 15.83
CA GLU A 218 -36.21 3.73 16.38
C GLU A 218 -34.96 3.55 17.26
N GLN A 219 -33.81 3.98 16.81
CA GLN A 219 -32.55 3.91 17.57
C GLN A 219 -32.57 4.83 18.80
N LEU A 220 -33.23 5.99 18.71
CA LEU A 220 -33.44 6.86 19.87
C LEU A 220 -34.30 6.19 20.94
N GLN A 221 -35.43 5.58 20.54
CA GLN A 221 -36.28 4.83 21.47
C GLN A 221 -35.52 3.69 22.14
N GLN A 222 -34.71 2.93 21.37
CA GLN A 222 -33.85 1.89 21.94
C GLN A 222 -32.79 2.43 22.90
N HIS A 223 -32.29 3.63 22.65
CA HIS A 223 -31.29 4.27 23.52
C HIS A 223 -31.94 4.70 24.85
N PHE A 224 -33.11 5.32 24.81
CA PHE A 224 -33.85 5.73 26.00
C PHE A 224 -34.34 4.55 26.80
N ALA A 225 -34.73 3.46 26.16
CA ALA A 225 -35.17 2.23 26.86
C ALA A 225 -34.03 1.57 27.65
N LYS A 226 -32.74 1.79 27.29
CA LYS A 226 -31.61 1.24 28.03
C LYS A 226 -31.29 1.96 29.31
N ASP A 227 -31.61 3.25 29.40
CA ASP A 227 -31.41 4.05 30.61
C ASP A 227 -32.63 4.97 30.85
N PRO A 228 -33.74 4.40 31.41
CA PRO A 228 -35.00 5.11 31.59
C PRO A 228 -34.95 6.24 32.62
N TYR A 229 -33.91 6.26 33.46
CA TYR A 229 -33.78 7.24 34.55
C TYR A 229 -32.86 8.41 34.20
N GLN A 230 -32.24 8.42 33.01
CA GLN A 230 -31.40 9.51 32.55
C GLN A 230 -32.30 10.64 32.04
N GLU A 231 -32.26 11.78 32.71
CA GLU A 231 -32.89 13.01 32.21
C GLU A 231 -32.11 13.58 31.03
N TYR A 232 -32.78 13.70 29.88
CA TYR A 232 -32.23 14.32 28.68
C TYR A 232 -32.76 15.75 28.57
N THR A 233 -31.85 16.72 28.47
CA THR A 233 -32.22 18.08 28.04
C THR A 233 -32.53 18.07 26.53
N GLU A 234 -33.41 18.96 26.08
CA GLU A 234 -33.73 19.09 24.64
C GLU A 234 -32.49 19.22 23.76
N GLU A 235 -31.48 19.93 24.25
CA GLU A 235 -30.22 20.11 23.54
C GLU A 235 -29.45 18.78 23.39
N ASN A 236 -29.38 18.00 24.45
CA ASN A 236 -28.69 16.69 24.44
C ASN A 236 -29.41 15.69 23.54
N GLU A 237 -30.74 15.66 23.57
CA GLU A 237 -31.55 14.84 22.66
C GLU A 237 -31.33 15.25 21.20
N ARG A 238 -31.29 16.54 20.90
CA ARG A 238 -31.01 17.04 19.54
C ARG A 238 -29.64 16.66 19.05
N ARG A 239 -28.63 16.71 19.92
CA ARG A 239 -27.25 16.26 19.62
C ARG A 239 -27.21 14.76 19.36
N LEU A 240 -27.83 13.97 20.21
CA LEU A 240 -27.89 12.51 20.09
C LEU A 240 -28.62 12.11 18.79
N ARG A 241 -29.76 12.70 18.49
CA ARG A 241 -30.52 12.49 17.25
C ARG A 241 -29.66 12.78 16.02
N LYS A 242 -28.88 13.84 16.03
CA LYS A 242 -27.95 14.19 14.95
C LYS A 242 -26.83 13.18 14.80
N GLN A 243 -26.27 12.69 15.92
CA GLN A 243 -25.20 11.69 15.91
C GLN A 243 -25.70 10.34 15.38
N ILE A 244 -26.84 9.86 15.85
CA ILE A 244 -27.47 8.61 15.38
C ILE A 244 -27.74 8.70 13.87
N ARG A 245 -28.35 9.78 13.40
CA ARG A 245 -28.60 10.00 11.97
C ARG A 245 -27.32 9.94 11.14
N GLN A 246 -26.26 10.56 11.61
CA GLN A 246 -24.97 10.53 10.93
C GLN A 246 -24.34 9.12 10.92
N GLN A 247 -24.50 8.37 12.02
CA GLN A 247 -23.99 6.99 12.11
C GLN A 247 -24.73 6.05 11.16
N ILE A 248 -26.05 6.15 11.05
CA ILE A 248 -26.88 5.36 10.14
C ILE A 248 -26.41 5.58 8.70
N VAL A 249 -26.29 6.84 8.29
CA VAL A 249 -25.86 7.18 6.92
C VAL A 249 -24.43 6.76 6.66
N LYS A 250 -23.51 7.05 7.57
CA LYS A 250 -22.10 6.62 7.44
C LYS A 250 -21.96 5.10 7.34
N LYS A 251 -22.80 4.33 8.10
CA LYS A 251 -22.83 2.87 8.01
C LYS A 251 -23.21 2.41 6.61
N LYS A 252 -24.22 3.02 5.97
CA LYS A 252 -24.64 2.73 4.60
C LYS A 252 -23.53 3.00 3.58
N PHE A 253 -22.85 4.15 3.69
CA PHE A 253 -21.80 4.58 2.73
C PHE A 253 -20.41 4.04 3.06
N ARG A 254 -20.24 3.31 4.16
CA ARG A 254 -18.93 2.84 4.65
C ARG A 254 -18.16 2.02 3.61
N SER A 255 -18.83 1.10 2.93
CA SER A 255 -18.20 0.26 1.89
C SER A 255 -17.72 1.10 0.72
N LEU A 256 -18.53 2.06 0.27
CA LEU A 256 -18.22 2.96 -0.83
C LEU A 256 -17.02 3.86 -0.47
N THR A 257 -17.05 4.49 0.70
CA THR A 257 -15.96 5.35 1.19
C THR A 257 -14.66 4.57 1.34
N ARG A 258 -14.72 3.36 1.90
CA ARG A 258 -13.54 2.47 2.00
C ARG A 258 -13.02 2.12 0.61
N GLY A 259 -13.90 1.73 -0.32
CA GLY A 259 -13.53 1.40 -1.69
C GLY A 259 -12.84 2.56 -2.41
N VAL A 260 -13.35 3.78 -2.25
CA VAL A 260 -12.71 4.98 -2.82
C VAL A 260 -11.34 5.25 -2.19
N LYS A 261 -11.20 5.13 -0.87
CA LYS A 261 -9.90 5.27 -0.19
C LYS A 261 -8.86 4.24 -0.65
N GLN A 262 -9.29 3.08 -1.10
CA GLN A 262 -8.45 1.99 -1.62
C GLN A 262 -8.35 2.00 -3.16
N TYR A 263 -8.69 3.09 -3.81
CA TYR A 263 -8.67 3.23 -5.29
C TYR A 263 -9.51 2.19 -6.04
N GLN A 264 -10.52 1.59 -5.38
CA GLN A 264 -11.38 0.57 -5.99
C GLN A 264 -12.33 1.14 -7.09
N PHE A 265 -12.36 2.44 -7.30
CA PHE A 265 -13.01 3.07 -8.44
C PHE A 265 -12.24 2.81 -9.76
N ILE A 266 -11.00 2.36 -9.69
CA ILE A 266 -10.24 1.80 -10.81
C ILE A 266 -10.44 0.29 -10.82
N ASN A 267 -10.80 -0.28 -11.94
CA ASN A 267 -10.89 -1.73 -12.10
C ASN A 267 -9.49 -2.32 -12.32
N GLN A 268 -8.76 -2.51 -11.23
CA GLN A 268 -7.36 -2.94 -11.25
C GLN A 268 -7.17 -4.28 -11.99
N THR A 269 -8.06 -5.24 -11.76
CA THR A 269 -8.01 -6.56 -12.42
C THR A 269 -8.17 -6.43 -13.95
N LYS A 270 -9.22 -5.74 -14.41
CA LYS A 270 -9.40 -5.52 -15.86
C LYS A 270 -8.26 -4.68 -16.43
N GLN A 271 -7.73 -3.73 -15.68
CA GLN A 271 -6.61 -2.91 -16.12
C GLN A 271 -5.35 -3.76 -16.32
N TYR A 272 -5.08 -4.68 -15.41
CA TYR A 272 -3.96 -5.60 -15.51
C TYR A 272 -4.13 -6.58 -16.70
N LEU A 273 -5.30 -7.18 -16.86
CA LEU A 273 -5.58 -8.04 -18.01
C LEU A 273 -5.43 -7.28 -19.32
N HIS A 274 -5.93 -6.06 -19.39
CA HIS A 274 -5.75 -5.20 -20.57
C HIS A 274 -4.27 -4.90 -20.85
N PHE A 275 -3.45 -4.73 -19.80
CA PHE A 275 -2.01 -4.61 -19.97
C PHE A 275 -1.40 -5.89 -20.53
N LEU A 276 -1.74 -7.06 -19.99
CA LEU A 276 -1.21 -8.35 -20.49
C LEU A 276 -1.56 -8.58 -21.97
N GLN A 277 -2.76 -8.21 -22.39
CA GLN A 277 -3.18 -8.28 -23.79
C GLN A 277 -2.46 -7.26 -24.69
N ALA A 278 -1.98 -6.16 -24.12
CA ALA A 278 -1.22 -5.13 -24.85
C ALA A 278 0.27 -5.43 -24.97
N VAL A 279 0.76 -6.52 -24.34
CA VAL A 279 2.16 -6.97 -24.48
C VAL A 279 2.39 -7.43 -25.92
N PRO A 280 3.47 -6.99 -26.61
CA PRO A 280 3.74 -7.41 -27.98
C PRO A 280 3.85 -8.92 -28.13
N LYS A 281 3.14 -9.51 -29.08
CA LYS A 281 3.19 -10.94 -29.36
C LYS A 281 4.60 -11.43 -29.68
N THR A 282 5.39 -10.63 -30.36
CA THR A 282 6.79 -10.96 -30.66
C THR A 282 7.61 -11.32 -29.42
N LEU A 283 7.26 -10.76 -28.24
CA LEU A 283 7.93 -11.12 -26.99
C LEU A 283 7.55 -12.53 -26.51
N LEU A 284 6.36 -12.98 -26.85
CA LEU A 284 5.81 -14.28 -26.47
C LEU A 284 6.19 -15.34 -27.50
N ASP A 285 6.13 -15.02 -28.79
CA ASP A 285 6.46 -15.90 -29.91
C ASP A 285 7.93 -16.34 -29.86
N ASP A 286 8.85 -15.44 -29.55
CA ASP A 286 10.28 -15.74 -29.36
C ASP A 286 10.55 -16.83 -28.30
N GLN A 287 9.62 -17.00 -27.35
CA GLN A 287 9.70 -17.99 -26.27
C GLN A 287 8.71 -19.15 -26.45
N ALA A 288 7.99 -19.22 -27.57
CA ALA A 288 6.93 -20.19 -27.81
C ALA A 288 5.86 -20.26 -26.69
N ILE A 289 5.48 -19.11 -26.16
CA ILE A 289 4.50 -18.97 -25.06
C ILE A 289 3.12 -18.68 -25.67
N ARG A 290 2.11 -19.48 -25.30
CA ARG A 290 0.73 -19.25 -25.74
C ARG A 290 0.11 -18.08 -24.98
N ASP A 291 -0.73 -17.29 -25.66
CA ASP A 291 -1.45 -16.14 -25.09
C ASP A 291 -2.23 -16.52 -23.80
N GLU A 292 -2.85 -17.73 -23.81
CA GLU A 292 -3.61 -18.24 -22.66
C GLU A 292 -2.72 -18.49 -21.46
N ASP A 293 -1.59 -19.16 -21.65
CA ASP A 293 -0.63 -19.45 -20.58
C ASP A 293 -0.06 -18.15 -20.00
N TRP A 294 0.23 -17.17 -20.86
CA TRP A 294 0.68 -15.84 -20.47
C TRP A 294 -0.31 -15.09 -19.57
N GLN A 295 -1.61 -15.15 -19.91
CA GLN A 295 -2.66 -14.44 -19.17
C GLN A 295 -3.04 -15.14 -17.87
N GLN A 296 -2.96 -16.47 -17.83
CA GLN A 296 -3.35 -17.29 -16.69
C GLN A 296 -2.19 -17.51 -15.71
N HIS A 297 -0.94 -17.38 -16.16
CA HIS A 297 0.22 -17.61 -15.30
C HIS A 297 0.24 -16.58 -14.17
N PRO A 298 0.28 -17.01 -12.91
CA PRO A 298 0.37 -16.08 -11.77
C PRO A 298 1.62 -15.22 -11.90
N VAL A 299 1.48 -13.93 -11.63
CA VAL A 299 2.65 -13.08 -11.40
C VAL A 299 3.27 -13.53 -10.08
N SER A 300 4.57 -13.60 -9.98
CA SER A 300 5.34 -14.17 -8.86
C SER A 300 4.89 -13.79 -7.44
N TYR A 301 3.89 -12.95 -7.28
CA TYR A 301 3.34 -12.56 -5.99
C TYR A 301 1.81 -12.34 -6.00
N THR A 302 1.11 -12.66 -7.11
CA THR A 302 -0.34 -12.41 -7.15
C THR A 302 -1.07 -13.49 -7.96
N HIS A 303 -1.84 -14.33 -7.28
CA HIS A 303 -2.92 -15.06 -7.92
C HIS A 303 -4.08 -14.09 -8.15
N LEU A 304 -4.35 -13.78 -9.42
CA LEU A 304 -5.59 -13.16 -9.83
C LEU A 304 -6.67 -14.24 -9.86
N THR A 305 -7.22 -14.61 -8.72
CA THR A 305 -8.51 -15.30 -8.70
C THR A 305 -9.56 -14.25 -9.02
N LEU A 306 -10.12 -14.33 -10.22
CA LEU A 306 -11.34 -13.61 -10.54
C LEU A 306 -12.40 -14.12 -9.55
N PRO A 307 -13.12 -13.25 -8.82
CA PRO A 307 -14.31 -13.70 -8.12
C PRO A 307 -15.31 -14.16 -9.19
N THR A 308 -15.69 -15.44 -9.12
CA THR A 308 -16.80 -16.03 -9.88
C THR A 308 -18.10 -15.29 -9.61
#